data_88674dabc007bfb509148586832e3def
#
_entry.id   88674dabc007bfb509148586832e3def
#
_cell.length_a   1.000
_cell.length_b   1.000
_cell.length_c   1.000
_cell.angle_alpha   90.00
_cell.angle_beta   90.00
_cell.angle_gamma   90.00
#
_symmetry.space_group_name_H-M   'P 1'
#
loop_
_entity.id
_entity.type
_entity.pdbx_description
1 polymer ?
#
loop_
_entity_poly.entity_id
_entity_poly.type
_entity_poly.pdbx_seq_one_letter_code
_entity_poly.pdbx_strand_id
1 'polypeptide(L)'
;QLGNLRVSEINNNGGNAIFIAADVLDETQLKNAREKIIATYGRIDGLVNAAGGNIPAGVLPPERDVFDLNIEGVKSAMDLNLWGTIIPVQIFGPEIAKSGNGSIVNISSVSTQQAVTRVLGYSMGKTAVDCYTKWFALEMANRYGDTIRMNSIMPGFFLTEQNRALLTVPDGTLTERGNAIIRQTPFKRFGNPDELTGALIWLLSDASKFVTGSIITVDGGFTINSGV
;
A
#
# COMPACT_ATOMS: atom_id res chain seq x y z
N GLN A 1 -9.00 19.04 3.59
CA GLN A 1 -7.99 19.97 4.18
C GLN A 1 -6.57 19.40 4.04
N LEU A 2 -6.29 18.19 4.52
CA LEU A 2 -4.92 17.62 4.52
C LEU A 2 -4.33 17.48 3.11
N GLY A 3 -5.10 17.01 2.12
CA GLY A 3 -4.64 16.87 0.74
C GLY A 3 -4.19 18.21 0.13
N ASN A 4 -4.94 19.28 0.36
CA ASN A 4 -4.56 20.63 -0.11
C ASN A 4 -3.29 21.15 0.58
N LEU A 5 -3.09 20.85 1.87
CA LEU A 5 -1.87 21.20 2.59
C LEU A 5 -0.65 20.50 1.96
N ARG A 6 -0.74 19.22 1.68
CA ARG A 6 0.35 18.46 1.02
C ARG A 6 0.66 18.98 -0.38
N VAL A 7 -0.37 19.33 -1.15
CA VAL A 7 -0.17 19.97 -2.47
C VAL A 7 0.58 21.29 -2.33
N SER A 8 0.20 22.12 -1.36
CA SER A 8 0.90 23.41 -1.10
C SER A 8 2.36 23.18 -0.71
N GLU A 9 2.65 22.21 0.16
CA GLU A 9 4.02 21.86 0.54
C GLU A 9 4.86 21.43 -0.67
N ILE A 10 4.32 20.54 -1.51
CA ILE A 10 5.00 20.05 -2.72
C ILE A 10 5.28 21.19 -3.69
N ASN A 11 4.28 22.02 -3.98
CA ASN A 11 4.40 23.09 -4.96
C ASN A 11 5.33 24.22 -4.47
N ASN A 12 5.32 24.52 -3.18
CA ASN A 12 6.24 25.51 -2.58
C ASN A 12 7.71 25.03 -2.61
N ASN A 13 7.95 23.72 -2.67
CA ASN A 13 9.28 23.13 -2.80
C ASN A 13 9.67 22.84 -4.27
N GLY A 14 8.98 23.45 -5.24
CA GLY A 14 9.32 23.35 -6.66
C GLY A 14 8.72 22.12 -7.38
N GLY A 15 7.88 21.34 -6.71
CA GLY A 15 7.11 20.28 -7.33
C GLY A 15 5.87 20.80 -8.07
N ASN A 16 5.13 19.91 -8.71
CA ASN A 16 3.86 20.20 -9.37
C ASN A 16 2.84 19.13 -9.00
N ALA A 17 1.89 19.47 -8.15
CA ALA A 17 0.89 18.55 -7.63
C ALA A 17 -0.51 19.16 -7.64
N ILE A 18 -1.53 18.31 -7.80
CA ILE A 18 -2.93 18.64 -7.59
C ILE A 18 -3.55 17.63 -6.62
N PHE A 19 -4.58 18.06 -5.90
CA PHE A 19 -5.41 17.17 -5.07
C PHE A 19 -6.73 16.86 -5.78
N ILE A 20 -7.06 15.58 -5.86
CA ILE A 20 -8.34 15.09 -6.36
C ILE A 20 -8.89 14.12 -5.30
N ALA A 21 -10.02 14.46 -4.71
CA ALA A 21 -10.72 13.55 -3.80
C ALA A 21 -11.43 12.46 -4.63
N ALA A 22 -11.18 11.19 -4.29
CA ALA A 22 -11.86 10.05 -4.88
C ALA A 22 -11.87 8.88 -3.90
N ASP A 23 -12.95 8.13 -3.87
CA ASP A 23 -13.01 6.83 -3.23
C ASP A 23 -12.45 5.78 -4.20
N VAL A 24 -11.48 4.99 -3.73
CA VAL A 24 -10.84 3.94 -4.55
C VAL A 24 -11.78 2.77 -4.90
N LEU A 25 -12.93 2.69 -4.25
CA LEU A 25 -13.99 1.73 -4.56
C LEU A 25 -15.06 2.29 -5.51
N ASP A 26 -15.04 3.59 -5.80
CA ASP A 26 -15.99 4.25 -6.70
C ASP A 26 -15.37 4.48 -8.09
N GLU A 27 -15.75 3.63 -9.04
CA GLU A 27 -15.26 3.73 -10.42
C GLU A 27 -15.56 5.08 -11.08
N THR A 28 -16.70 5.69 -10.76
CA THR A 28 -17.11 6.97 -11.38
C THR A 28 -16.20 8.10 -10.91
N GLN A 29 -15.91 8.16 -9.61
CA GLN A 29 -14.97 9.13 -9.06
C GLN A 29 -13.55 8.94 -9.62
N LEU A 30 -13.10 7.70 -9.77
CA LEU A 30 -11.79 7.39 -10.35
C LEU A 30 -11.71 7.73 -11.84
N LYS A 31 -12.78 7.50 -12.63
CA LYS A 31 -12.86 7.92 -14.03
C LYS A 31 -12.77 9.44 -14.17
N ASN A 32 -13.51 10.17 -13.35
CA ASN A 32 -13.44 11.64 -13.30
C ASN A 32 -12.04 12.13 -12.88
N ALA A 33 -11.40 11.46 -11.91
CA ALA A 33 -10.04 11.76 -11.51
C ALA A 33 -9.05 11.56 -12.65
N ARG A 34 -9.14 10.45 -13.39
CA ARG A 34 -8.34 10.18 -14.58
C ARG A 34 -8.48 11.28 -15.64
N GLU A 35 -9.71 11.67 -15.96
CA GLU A 35 -9.98 12.73 -16.94
C GLU A 35 -9.33 14.05 -16.53
N LYS A 36 -9.46 14.42 -15.25
CA LYS A 36 -8.83 15.61 -14.71
C LYS A 36 -7.31 15.56 -14.79
N ILE A 37 -6.69 14.40 -14.48
CA ILE A 37 -5.23 14.21 -14.58
C ILE A 37 -4.78 14.37 -16.03
N ILE A 38 -5.45 13.72 -16.97
CA ILE A 38 -5.12 13.82 -18.41
C ILE A 38 -5.30 15.25 -18.90
N ALA A 39 -6.36 15.95 -18.52
CA ALA A 39 -6.56 17.35 -18.88
C ALA A 39 -5.48 18.28 -18.33
N THR A 40 -4.91 17.94 -17.14
CA THR A 40 -3.90 18.77 -16.47
C THR A 40 -2.46 18.47 -16.96
N TYR A 41 -2.11 17.19 -17.11
CA TYR A 41 -0.73 16.74 -17.35
C TYR A 41 -0.53 16.06 -18.70
N GLY A 42 -1.61 15.73 -19.44
CA GLY A 42 -1.57 15.11 -20.76
C GLY A 42 -1.29 13.60 -20.76
N ARG A 43 -0.73 13.03 -19.68
CA ARG A 43 -0.34 11.63 -19.59
C ARG A 43 -0.30 11.11 -18.15
N ILE A 44 -0.23 9.80 -18.01
CA ILE A 44 0.03 9.11 -16.72
C ILE A 44 1.16 8.12 -16.95
N ASP A 45 2.25 8.25 -16.18
CA ASP A 45 3.44 7.38 -16.29
C ASP A 45 3.52 6.36 -15.16
N GLY A 46 2.85 6.61 -14.05
CA GLY A 46 2.90 5.73 -12.90
C GLY A 46 1.66 5.80 -12.03
N LEU A 47 1.48 4.75 -11.23
CA LEU A 47 0.42 4.65 -10.24
C LEU A 47 0.97 4.05 -8.94
N VAL A 48 0.69 4.68 -7.81
CA VAL A 48 0.97 4.13 -6.49
C VAL A 48 -0.34 3.85 -5.79
N ASN A 49 -0.65 2.58 -5.57
CA ASN A 49 -1.83 2.14 -4.83
C ASN A 49 -1.49 2.05 -3.33
N ALA A 50 -1.69 3.16 -2.61
CA ALA A 50 -1.41 3.28 -1.19
C ALA A 50 -2.68 3.39 -0.32
N ALA A 51 -3.87 3.44 -0.92
CA ALA A 51 -5.13 3.40 -0.19
C ALA A 51 -5.34 1.99 0.40
N GLY A 52 -5.75 1.94 1.67
CA GLY A 52 -5.96 0.68 2.37
C GLY A 52 -5.75 0.82 3.88
N GLY A 53 -6.01 -0.26 4.60
CA GLY A 53 -5.84 -0.28 6.05
C GLY A 53 -6.82 -1.23 6.74
N ASN A 54 -6.81 -1.21 8.05
CA ASN A 54 -7.78 -1.94 8.86
C ASN A 54 -9.10 -1.18 8.94
N ILE A 55 -10.19 -1.94 8.96
CA ILE A 55 -11.53 -1.44 9.27
C ILE A 55 -11.85 -1.86 10.70
N PRO A 56 -12.27 -0.94 11.60
CA PRO A 56 -12.53 -1.28 13.00
C PRO A 56 -13.46 -2.48 13.19
N ALA A 57 -14.51 -2.58 12.39
CA ALA A 57 -15.44 -3.71 12.41
C ALA A 57 -14.83 -5.05 11.99
N GLY A 58 -13.72 -5.04 11.24
CA GLY A 58 -12.99 -6.23 10.79
C GLY A 58 -11.83 -6.64 11.71
N VAL A 59 -11.62 -5.91 12.80
CA VAL A 59 -10.61 -6.23 13.81
C VAL A 59 -11.22 -7.08 14.90
N LEU A 60 -10.64 -8.24 15.20
CA LEU A 60 -11.04 -9.07 16.33
C LEU A 60 -10.38 -8.56 17.62
N PRO A 61 -11.12 -7.99 18.58
CA PRO A 61 -10.56 -7.55 19.84
C PRO A 61 -10.06 -8.73 20.69
N PRO A 62 -9.02 -8.57 21.53
CA PRO A 62 -8.42 -9.66 22.28
C PRO A 62 -9.35 -10.30 23.33
N GLU A 63 -10.36 -9.56 23.76
CA GLU A 63 -11.37 -10.01 24.73
C GLU A 63 -12.51 -10.83 24.10
N ARG A 64 -12.59 -10.92 22.78
CA ARG A 64 -13.61 -11.71 22.08
C ARG A 64 -13.08 -13.08 21.69
N ASP A 65 -14.00 -14.05 21.64
CA ASP A 65 -13.70 -15.38 21.10
C ASP A 65 -13.37 -15.31 19.61
N VAL A 66 -12.51 -16.22 19.14
CA VAL A 66 -12.12 -16.29 17.73
C VAL A 66 -13.31 -16.58 16.79
N PHE A 67 -14.36 -17.24 17.31
CA PHE A 67 -15.58 -17.52 16.56
C PHE A 67 -16.57 -16.34 16.50
N ASP A 68 -16.27 -15.23 17.21
CA ASP A 68 -17.05 -13.98 17.19
C ASP A 68 -16.58 -13.00 16.08
N LEU A 69 -15.91 -13.50 15.06
CA LEU A 69 -15.49 -12.70 13.91
C LEU A 69 -16.69 -12.02 13.24
N ASN A 70 -16.62 -10.70 13.08
CA ASN A 70 -17.57 -9.96 12.27
C ASN A 70 -17.25 -10.17 10.79
N ILE A 71 -17.96 -11.09 10.15
CA ILE A 71 -17.72 -11.48 8.74
C ILE A 71 -17.89 -10.31 7.78
N GLU A 72 -18.89 -9.43 7.99
CA GLU A 72 -19.08 -8.25 7.14
C GLU A 72 -17.95 -7.23 7.31
N GLY A 73 -17.43 -7.07 8.52
CA GLY A 73 -16.23 -6.27 8.76
C GLY A 73 -14.98 -6.86 8.10
N VAL A 74 -14.83 -8.17 8.09
CA VAL A 74 -13.74 -8.89 7.37
C VAL A 74 -13.86 -8.66 5.86
N LYS A 75 -15.05 -8.82 5.28
CA LYS A 75 -15.30 -8.55 3.86
C LYS A 75 -14.98 -7.11 3.49
N SER A 76 -15.48 -6.15 4.27
CA SER A 76 -15.21 -4.73 4.02
C SER A 76 -13.72 -4.38 4.08
N ALA A 77 -12.96 -5.01 4.98
CA ALA A 77 -11.50 -4.85 5.03
C ALA A 77 -10.82 -5.46 3.79
N MET A 78 -11.30 -6.61 3.30
CA MET A 78 -10.84 -7.20 2.05
C MET A 78 -11.17 -6.31 0.84
N ASP A 79 -12.39 -5.80 0.75
CA ASP A 79 -12.84 -4.95 -0.36
C ASP A 79 -11.97 -3.71 -0.46
N LEU A 80 -11.75 -3.01 0.65
CA LEU A 80 -10.89 -1.82 0.65
C LEU A 80 -9.47 -2.14 0.18
N ASN A 81 -8.85 -3.20 0.68
CA ASN A 81 -7.44 -3.49 0.41
C ASN A 81 -7.22 -4.14 -0.96
N LEU A 82 -8.13 -5.01 -1.41
CA LEU A 82 -8.03 -5.71 -2.68
C LEU A 82 -8.63 -4.90 -3.84
N TRP A 83 -9.93 -4.62 -3.77
CA TRP A 83 -10.61 -3.89 -4.85
C TRP A 83 -10.17 -2.44 -4.93
N GLY A 84 -9.86 -1.81 -3.80
CA GLY A 84 -9.22 -0.49 -3.75
C GLY A 84 -7.82 -0.44 -4.38
N THR A 85 -7.22 -1.59 -4.71
CA THR A 85 -5.99 -1.70 -5.52
C THR A 85 -6.30 -2.04 -6.98
N ILE A 86 -7.20 -3.01 -7.23
CA ILE A 86 -7.50 -3.49 -8.58
C ILE A 86 -8.23 -2.43 -9.40
N ILE A 87 -9.28 -1.79 -8.85
CA ILE A 87 -10.11 -0.83 -9.59
C ILE A 87 -9.27 0.36 -10.11
N PRO A 88 -8.41 1.02 -9.31
CA PRO A 88 -7.53 2.05 -9.84
C PRO A 88 -6.62 1.57 -10.99
N VAL A 89 -6.07 0.36 -10.89
CA VAL A 89 -5.25 -0.20 -11.99
C VAL A 89 -6.08 -0.37 -13.27
N GLN A 90 -7.32 -0.85 -13.18
CA GLN A 90 -8.20 -1.00 -14.34
C GLN A 90 -8.54 0.35 -15.00
N ILE A 91 -8.63 1.41 -14.21
CA ILE A 91 -9.04 2.75 -14.70
C ILE A 91 -7.84 3.56 -15.21
N PHE A 92 -6.71 3.54 -14.52
CA PHE A 92 -5.51 4.31 -14.89
C PHE A 92 -4.55 3.53 -15.79
N GLY A 93 -4.54 2.20 -15.70
CA GLY A 93 -3.64 1.31 -16.44
C GLY A 93 -3.64 1.53 -17.96
N PRO A 94 -4.80 1.70 -18.63
CA PRO A 94 -4.82 1.99 -20.07
C PRO A 94 -4.08 3.27 -20.47
N GLU A 95 -4.13 4.31 -19.62
CA GLU A 95 -3.40 5.56 -19.87
C GLU A 95 -1.90 5.38 -19.61
N ILE A 96 -1.53 4.59 -18.60
CA ILE A 96 -0.14 4.22 -18.33
C ILE A 96 0.42 3.39 -19.49
N ALA A 97 -0.35 2.47 -20.07
CA ALA A 97 0.05 1.71 -21.26
C ALA A 97 0.36 2.61 -22.45
N LYS A 98 -0.46 3.65 -22.67
CA LYS A 98 -0.25 4.62 -23.76
C LYS A 98 1.03 5.46 -23.58
N SER A 99 1.52 5.61 -22.36
CA SER A 99 2.75 6.38 -22.09
C SER A 99 4.02 5.70 -22.63
N GLY A 100 3.97 4.37 -22.80
CA GLY A 100 5.06 3.55 -23.34
C GLY A 100 6.22 3.25 -22.39
N ASN A 101 6.17 3.77 -21.14
CA ASN A 101 7.13 3.46 -20.08
C ASN A 101 6.46 3.66 -18.72
N GLY A 102 5.70 2.66 -18.28
CA GLY A 102 4.85 2.74 -17.09
C GLY A 102 5.37 1.96 -15.90
N SER A 103 5.10 2.45 -14.68
CA SER A 103 5.35 1.70 -13.45
C SER A 103 4.18 1.78 -12.49
N ILE A 104 3.71 0.61 -12.04
CA ILE A 104 2.65 0.50 -11.03
C ILE A 104 3.26 -0.10 -9.77
N VAL A 105 3.05 0.56 -8.63
CA VAL A 105 3.55 0.10 -7.33
C VAL A 105 2.36 -0.07 -6.37
N ASN A 106 2.17 -1.30 -5.92
CA ASN A 106 1.18 -1.65 -4.91
C ASN A 106 1.81 -1.63 -3.51
N ILE A 107 1.02 -1.35 -2.49
CA ILE A 107 1.46 -1.48 -1.09
C ILE A 107 0.87 -2.75 -0.50
N SER A 108 1.75 -3.72 -0.23
CA SER A 108 1.50 -4.98 0.46
C SER A 108 1.65 -4.83 1.98
N SER A 109 1.99 -5.89 2.68
CA SER A 109 2.23 -5.91 4.13
C SER A 109 3.01 -7.16 4.53
N VAL A 110 3.83 -7.10 5.57
CA VAL A 110 4.44 -8.28 6.20
C VAL A 110 3.40 -9.31 6.68
N SER A 111 2.14 -8.92 6.85
CA SER A 111 1.04 -9.83 7.18
C SER A 111 0.73 -10.86 6.08
N THR A 112 1.34 -10.74 4.89
CA THR A 112 1.25 -11.73 3.81
C THR A 112 2.22 -12.90 3.99
N GLN A 113 3.28 -12.70 4.77
CA GLN A 113 4.30 -13.72 5.06
C GLN A 113 4.27 -14.21 6.51
N GLN A 114 3.88 -13.35 7.44
CA GLN A 114 3.80 -13.65 8.87
C GLN A 114 2.36 -13.46 9.33
N ALA A 115 1.81 -14.42 10.09
CA ALA A 115 0.48 -14.27 10.66
C ALA A 115 0.47 -13.12 11.67
N VAL A 116 -0.37 -12.12 11.41
CA VAL A 116 -0.60 -10.99 12.31
C VAL A 116 -1.97 -11.16 12.95
N THR A 117 -2.00 -11.21 14.29
CA THR A 117 -3.24 -11.40 15.05
C THR A 117 -4.25 -10.28 14.81
N ARG A 118 -5.54 -10.58 14.93
CA ARG A 118 -6.68 -9.66 14.99
C ARG A 118 -7.14 -9.07 13.66
N VAL A 119 -6.39 -9.17 12.57
CA VAL A 119 -6.61 -8.40 11.32
C VAL A 119 -6.76 -9.30 10.09
N LEU A 120 -7.64 -10.33 10.18
CA LEU A 120 -7.81 -11.36 9.14
C LEU A 120 -8.13 -10.75 7.78
N GLY A 121 -9.17 -9.91 7.66
CA GLY A 121 -9.61 -9.35 6.38
C GLY A 121 -8.53 -8.48 5.71
N TYR A 122 -7.80 -7.71 6.51
CA TYR A 122 -6.63 -6.96 6.02
C TYR A 122 -5.55 -7.89 5.47
N SER A 123 -5.15 -8.92 6.23
CA SER A 123 -4.10 -9.87 5.82
C SER A 123 -4.48 -10.63 4.56
N MET A 124 -5.74 -11.10 4.46
CA MET A 124 -6.26 -11.73 3.25
C MET A 124 -6.23 -10.79 2.06
N GLY A 125 -6.70 -9.55 2.21
CA GLY A 125 -6.67 -8.53 1.16
C GLY A 125 -5.25 -8.25 0.66
N LYS A 126 -4.28 -8.08 1.57
CA LYS A 126 -2.87 -7.85 1.21
C LYS A 126 -2.22 -9.08 0.55
N THR A 127 -2.56 -10.30 0.98
CA THR A 127 -2.11 -11.53 0.32
C THR A 127 -2.66 -11.62 -1.11
N ALA A 128 -3.91 -11.25 -1.31
CA ALA A 128 -4.51 -11.21 -2.64
C ALA A 128 -3.86 -10.11 -3.52
N VAL A 129 -3.43 -8.97 -2.96
CA VAL A 129 -2.65 -7.94 -3.68
C VAL A 129 -1.31 -8.48 -4.14
N ASP A 130 -0.60 -9.30 -3.35
CA ASP A 130 0.65 -9.93 -3.77
C ASP A 130 0.43 -10.92 -4.93
N CYS A 131 -0.63 -11.72 -4.86
CA CYS A 131 -1.04 -12.60 -5.97
C CYS A 131 -1.37 -11.78 -7.22
N TYR A 132 -2.19 -10.74 -7.08
CA TYR A 132 -2.57 -9.84 -8.17
C TYR A 132 -1.35 -9.17 -8.80
N THR A 133 -0.41 -8.69 -8.00
CA THR A 133 0.83 -8.05 -8.49
C THR A 133 1.61 -8.97 -9.41
N LYS A 134 1.79 -10.22 -9.03
CA LYS A 134 2.52 -11.22 -9.83
C LYS A 134 1.78 -11.60 -11.11
N TRP A 135 0.48 -11.91 -10.97
CA TRP A 135 -0.35 -12.32 -12.12
C TRP A 135 -0.47 -11.19 -13.15
N PHE A 136 -0.75 -9.97 -12.68
CA PHE A 136 -0.95 -8.84 -13.58
C PHE A 136 0.35 -8.37 -14.24
N ALA A 137 1.48 -8.45 -13.53
CA ALA A 137 2.80 -8.18 -14.10
C ALA A 137 3.12 -9.13 -15.27
N LEU A 138 2.80 -10.44 -15.11
CA LEU A 138 2.98 -11.42 -16.18
C LEU A 138 2.06 -11.13 -17.39
N GLU A 139 0.79 -10.82 -17.14
CA GLU A 139 -0.17 -10.49 -18.20
C GLU A 139 0.21 -9.19 -18.94
N MET A 140 0.71 -8.18 -18.21
CA MET A 140 1.22 -6.96 -18.83
C MET A 140 2.45 -7.23 -19.70
N ALA A 141 3.41 -8.00 -19.20
CA ALA A 141 4.60 -8.35 -19.98
C ALA A 141 4.25 -9.11 -21.26
N ASN A 142 3.30 -10.02 -21.19
CA ASN A 142 2.85 -10.77 -22.38
C ASN A 142 2.15 -9.90 -23.43
N ARG A 143 1.50 -8.81 -23.02
CA ARG A 143 0.68 -7.96 -23.93
C ARG A 143 1.39 -6.69 -24.36
N TYR A 144 2.22 -6.11 -23.50
CA TYR A 144 2.87 -4.81 -23.68
C TYR A 144 4.41 -4.89 -23.68
N GLY A 145 4.98 -6.11 -23.55
CA GLY A 145 6.42 -6.29 -23.45
C GLY A 145 6.97 -5.68 -22.15
N ASP A 146 8.09 -4.99 -22.23
CA ASP A 146 8.79 -4.36 -21.11
C ASP A 146 8.36 -2.90 -20.84
N THR A 147 7.29 -2.44 -21.51
CA THR A 147 6.84 -1.04 -21.43
C THR A 147 6.05 -0.70 -20.18
N ILE A 148 5.51 -1.72 -19.49
CA ILE A 148 4.79 -1.53 -18.21
C ILE A 148 5.29 -2.55 -17.20
N ARG A 149 5.57 -2.08 -16.00
CA ARG A 149 5.97 -2.92 -14.87
C ARG A 149 4.97 -2.78 -13.73
N MET A 150 4.73 -3.86 -13.00
CA MET A 150 3.97 -3.83 -11.75
C MET A 150 4.76 -4.54 -10.66
N ASN A 151 4.97 -3.86 -9.54
CA ASN A 151 5.66 -4.40 -8.38
C ASN A 151 4.91 -4.03 -7.10
N SER A 152 5.33 -4.58 -5.98
CA SER A 152 4.78 -4.23 -4.67
C SER A 152 5.90 -3.91 -3.68
N ILE A 153 5.64 -3.00 -2.77
CA ILE A 153 6.43 -2.81 -1.54
C ILE A 153 5.69 -3.50 -0.42
N MET A 154 6.40 -4.27 0.40
CA MET A 154 5.90 -4.96 1.58
C MET A 154 6.50 -4.31 2.83
N PRO A 155 5.81 -3.31 3.43
CA PRO A 155 6.27 -2.66 4.63
C PRO A 155 6.16 -3.56 5.85
N GLY A 156 7.13 -3.44 6.77
CA GLY A 156 7.02 -3.90 8.14
C GLY A 156 6.17 -2.96 8.99
N PHE A 157 6.58 -2.77 10.22
CA PHE A 157 5.87 -1.88 11.14
C PHE A 157 6.50 -0.48 11.14
N PHE A 158 5.76 0.47 10.59
CA PHE A 158 6.09 1.89 10.56
C PHE A 158 5.17 2.64 11.52
N LEU A 159 5.72 3.54 12.33
CA LEU A 159 4.91 4.34 13.24
C LEU A 159 4.25 5.49 12.47
N THR A 160 2.93 5.43 12.35
CA THR A 160 2.10 6.41 11.66
C THR A 160 1.01 6.92 12.58
N GLU A 161 0.37 8.03 12.22
CA GLU A 161 -0.79 8.53 12.97
C GLU A 161 -1.90 7.47 13.09
N GLN A 162 -2.10 6.65 12.07
CA GLN A 162 -3.13 5.61 12.03
C GLN A 162 -2.92 4.51 13.09
N ASN A 163 -1.66 4.15 13.40
CA ASN A 163 -1.36 3.04 14.32
C ASN A 163 -0.73 3.48 15.64
N ARG A 164 -0.45 4.78 15.81
CA ARG A 164 0.19 5.32 17.01
C ARG A 164 -0.51 4.87 18.28
N ALA A 165 -1.83 5.05 18.37
CA ALA A 165 -2.62 4.68 19.56
C ALA A 165 -2.63 3.16 19.86
N LEU A 166 -2.31 2.30 18.86
CA LEU A 166 -2.20 0.86 19.06
C LEU A 166 -0.79 0.44 19.54
N LEU A 167 0.21 1.24 19.24
CA LEU A 167 1.62 0.89 19.43
C LEU A 167 2.28 1.71 20.55
N THR A 168 1.74 2.89 20.88
CA THR A 168 2.24 3.77 21.93
C THR A 168 1.11 4.24 22.84
N VAL A 169 1.43 4.53 24.10
CA VAL A 169 0.55 5.24 25.03
C VAL A 169 0.81 6.76 24.97
N PRO A 170 -0.04 7.60 25.60
CA PRO A 170 0.05 9.06 25.47
C PRO A 170 1.40 9.69 25.86
N ASP A 171 2.15 9.07 26.77
CA ASP A 171 3.49 9.51 27.20
C ASP A 171 4.61 9.10 26.22
N GLY A 172 4.27 8.40 25.10
CA GLY A 172 5.20 7.93 24.09
C GLY A 172 5.84 6.59 24.38
N THR A 173 5.59 5.97 25.53
CA THR A 173 6.05 4.59 25.81
C THR A 173 5.29 3.57 24.96
N LEU A 174 5.91 2.41 24.74
CA LEU A 174 5.32 1.37 23.89
C LEU A 174 4.23 0.59 24.66
N THR A 175 3.15 0.29 23.95
CA THR A 175 2.19 -0.72 24.41
C THR A 175 2.85 -2.10 24.43
N GLU A 176 2.20 -3.11 25.07
CA GLU A 176 2.66 -4.50 25.01
C GLU A 176 2.82 -4.99 23.56
N ARG A 177 1.88 -4.63 22.68
CA ARG A 177 1.94 -4.93 21.25
C ARG A 177 3.13 -4.23 20.58
N GLY A 178 3.38 -2.96 20.88
CA GLY A 178 4.54 -2.22 20.38
C GLY A 178 5.85 -2.89 20.79
N ASN A 179 5.96 -3.27 22.05
CA ASN A 179 7.13 -3.99 22.58
C ASN A 179 7.33 -5.35 21.90
N ALA A 180 6.25 -6.11 21.66
CA ALA A 180 6.33 -7.41 20.97
C ALA A 180 6.85 -7.25 19.53
N ILE A 181 6.38 -6.24 18.81
CA ILE A 181 6.84 -5.93 17.45
C ILE A 181 8.33 -5.54 17.46
N ILE A 182 8.75 -4.67 18.37
CA ILE A 182 10.17 -4.25 18.47
C ILE A 182 11.07 -5.43 18.84
N ARG A 183 10.64 -6.33 19.72
CA ARG A 183 11.40 -7.55 20.04
C ARG A 183 11.62 -8.41 18.80
N GLN A 184 10.58 -8.55 17.97
CA GLN A 184 10.62 -9.35 16.73
C GLN A 184 11.42 -8.66 15.62
N THR A 185 11.49 -7.34 15.59
CA THR A 185 12.22 -6.58 14.57
C THR A 185 13.72 -6.53 14.89
N PRO A 186 14.64 -7.08 14.06
CA PRO A 186 16.08 -7.03 14.31
C PRO A 186 16.64 -5.62 14.48
N PHE A 187 16.13 -4.62 13.73
CA PHE A 187 16.53 -3.21 13.86
C PHE A 187 16.10 -2.54 15.17
N LYS A 188 15.30 -3.24 16.01
CA LYS A 188 14.87 -2.80 17.35
C LYS A 188 14.18 -1.44 17.38
N ARG A 189 13.52 -1.07 16.30
CA ARG A 189 12.71 0.14 16.17
C ARG A 189 11.60 -0.04 15.15
N PHE A 190 10.62 0.84 15.17
CA PHE A 190 9.71 1.04 14.02
C PHE A 190 10.44 1.71 12.87
N GLY A 191 9.96 1.47 11.64
CA GLY A 191 10.37 2.25 10.48
C GLY A 191 9.80 3.68 10.53
N ASN A 192 10.54 4.62 9.95
CA ASN A 192 10.02 5.93 9.61
C ASN A 192 9.38 5.84 8.21
N PRO A 193 8.16 6.38 7.97
CA PRO A 193 7.53 6.37 6.65
C PRO A 193 8.42 6.83 5.50
N ASP A 194 9.31 7.78 5.74
CA ASP A 194 10.28 8.26 4.72
C ASP A 194 11.26 7.17 4.26
N GLU A 195 11.49 6.12 5.06
CA GLU A 195 12.36 5.00 4.68
C GLU A 195 11.75 4.09 3.60
N LEU A 196 10.46 4.26 3.27
CA LEU A 196 9.82 3.60 2.12
C LEU A 196 10.11 4.32 0.80
N THR A 197 10.47 5.60 0.84
CA THR A 197 10.59 6.43 -0.37
C THR A 197 11.71 5.96 -1.29
N GLY A 198 12.81 5.45 -0.75
CA GLY A 198 13.92 4.89 -1.55
C GLY A 198 13.48 3.73 -2.44
N ALA A 199 12.77 2.75 -1.87
CA ALA A 199 12.22 1.63 -2.63
C ALA A 199 11.15 2.08 -3.63
N LEU A 200 10.29 3.03 -3.23
CA LEU A 200 9.24 3.57 -4.09
C LEU A 200 9.83 4.29 -5.31
N ILE A 201 10.77 5.20 -5.10
CA ILE A 201 11.43 5.96 -6.18
C ILE A 201 12.18 5.00 -7.10
N TRP A 202 12.90 4.02 -6.56
CA TRP A 202 13.59 3.02 -7.36
C TRP A 202 12.61 2.24 -8.25
N LEU A 203 11.48 1.74 -7.70
CA LEU A 203 10.49 1.00 -8.48
C LEU A 203 9.79 1.87 -9.54
N LEU A 204 9.62 3.16 -9.30
CA LEU A 204 9.03 4.09 -10.26
C LEU A 204 10.02 4.56 -11.34
N SER A 205 11.32 4.40 -11.10
CA SER A 205 12.38 4.89 -12.00
C SER A 205 12.87 3.84 -12.98
N ASP A 206 13.65 4.30 -13.96
CA ASP A 206 14.35 3.47 -14.94
C ASP A 206 15.41 2.55 -14.33
N ALA A 207 15.87 2.82 -13.11
CA ALA A 207 16.82 1.95 -12.40
C ALA A 207 16.27 0.55 -12.10
N SER A 208 14.94 0.37 -12.22
CA SER A 208 14.26 -0.92 -12.02
C SER A 208 13.62 -1.49 -13.30
N LYS A 209 14.12 -1.10 -14.49
CA LYS A 209 13.53 -1.55 -15.78
C LYS A 209 13.40 -3.06 -15.95
N PHE A 210 14.27 -3.84 -15.32
CA PHE A 210 14.22 -5.31 -15.39
C PHE A 210 13.55 -5.95 -14.16
N VAL A 211 12.76 -5.16 -13.42
CA VAL A 211 12.06 -5.59 -12.20
C VAL A 211 10.56 -5.50 -12.41
N THR A 212 9.88 -6.63 -12.51
CA THR A 212 8.41 -6.74 -12.56
C THR A 212 7.92 -7.95 -11.80
N GLY A 213 6.73 -7.90 -11.21
CA GLY A 213 6.13 -8.95 -10.39
C GLY A 213 6.81 -9.17 -9.04
N SER A 214 7.72 -8.29 -8.64
CA SER A 214 8.49 -8.41 -7.39
C SER A 214 7.77 -7.82 -6.20
N ILE A 215 7.98 -8.44 -5.03
CA ILE A 215 7.51 -7.95 -3.74
C ILE A 215 8.76 -7.52 -2.95
N ILE A 216 8.96 -6.23 -2.78
CA ILE A 216 10.15 -5.65 -2.14
C ILE A 216 9.87 -5.45 -0.65
N THR A 217 10.54 -6.21 0.19
CA THR A 217 10.41 -6.12 1.65
C THR A 217 11.19 -4.93 2.19
N VAL A 218 10.53 -4.11 3.02
CA VAL A 218 11.12 -2.99 3.77
C VAL A 218 10.60 -3.07 5.20
N ASP A 219 11.26 -3.83 6.08
CA ASP A 219 10.67 -4.25 7.36
C ASP A 219 11.65 -4.29 8.54
N GLY A 220 12.88 -3.81 8.39
CA GLY A 220 13.91 -3.86 9.43
C GLY A 220 14.28 -5.29 9.86
N GLY A 221 14.03 -6.28 8.99
CA GLY A 221 14.33 -7.69 9.22
C GLY A 221 13.21 -8.46 9.94
N PHE A 222 12.02 -7.88 10.09
CA PHE A 222 10.90 -8.50 10.83
C PHE A 222 10.55 -9.90 10.28
N THR A 223 10.42 -10.05 8.97
CA THR A 223 9.98 -11.31 8.34
C THR A 223 11.03 -12.41 8.32
N ILE A 224 12.33 -12.08 8.40
CA ILE A 224 13.42 -13.05 8.41
C ILE A 224 13.83 -13.51 9.81
N ASN A 225 13.26 -12.90 10.86
CA ASN A 225 13.58 -13.25 12.25
C ASN A 225 12.78 -14.48 12.69
N SER A 226 13.46 -15.59 12.92
CA SER A 226 12.85 -16.82 13.45
C SER A 226 12.63 -16.81 14.97
N GLY A 227 13.09 -15.77 15.68
CA GLY A 227 13.00 -15.64 17.14
C GLY A 227 14.15 -16.33 17.89
N VAL A 228 15.16 -16.87 17.20
CA VAL A 228 16.37 -17.49 17.75
C VAL A 228 17.62 -16.80 17.28
#